data_9603ef80c9339be2c7c22fa5c9a357b1
#
_entry.id   9603ef80c9339be2c7c22fa5c9a357b1
#
_cell.length_a   1.000
_cell.length_b   1.000
_cell.length_c   1.000
_cell.angle_alpha   90.00
_cell.angle_beta   90.00
_cell.angle_gamma   90.00
#
_symmetry.space_group_name_H-M   'P 1'
#
loop_
_entity.id
_entity.type
_entity.pdbx_description
1 polymer ?
#
loop_
_entity_poly.entity_id
_entity_poly.type
_entity_poly.pdbx_seq_one_letter_code
_entity_poly.pdbx_strand_id
1 'polypeptide(L)'
;EQAATAVVAQLKPLALPADAYAAVRLQQHRAEFEAPPIEFLEVNGKRTRAPLFVHTAMRDLIGKPLDEAEVERHIGEAYGTGHYERILYKLAKRGDSTGLLVTPVDKGWGPNFVGFGLQLSDDFNGRSDYQLAAEATFTGLSEHGAEARVRADLGRITALGGEWYQPWGDRGQYYWKPEIRFD
;
A
#
# COMPACT_ATOMS: atom_id res chain seq x y z
N GLU A 1 -32.34 -3.23 -4.11
CA GLU A 1 -33.53 -3.92 -3.60
C GLU A 1 -34.79 -3.59 -4.43
N GLN A 2 -35.13 -2.32 -4.70
CA GLN A 2 -36.35 -1.93 -5.45
C GLN A 2 -36.41 -2.53 -6.86
N ALA A 3 -35.29 -2.57 -7.59
CA ALA A 3 -35.24 -3.16 -8.93
C ALA A 3 -35.47 -4.68 -8.91
N ALA A 4 -34.98 -5.39 -7.90
CA ALA A 4 -35.21 -6.81 -7.74
C ALA A 4 -36.67 -7.13 -7.43
N THR A 5 -37.31 -6.31 -6.58
CA THR A 5 -38.71 -6.45 -6.23
C THR A 5 -39.65 -6.32 -7.45
N ALA A 6 -39.31 -5.42 -8.36
CA ALA A 6 -40.12 -5.20 -9.59
C ALA A 6 -40.13 -6.41 -10.55
N VAL A 7 -39.10 -7.27 -10.51
CA VAL A 7 -38.98 -8.41 -11.41
C VAL A 7 -39.23 -9.78 -10.72
N VAL A 8 -39.60 -9.79 -9.44
CA VAL A 8 -39.87 -11.04 -8.67
C VAL A 8 -40.89 -11.94 -9.39
N ALA A 9 -41.96 -11.36 -9.95
CA ALA A 9 -42.98 -12.15 -10.65
C ALA A 9 -42.43 -12.87 -11.89
N GLN A 10 -41.44 -12.29 -12.57
CA GLN A 10 -40.79 -12.89 -13.74
C GLN A 10 -39.74 -13.94 -13.34
N LEU A 11 -39.15 -13.80 -12.15
CA LEU A 11 -38.17 -14.78 -11.64
C LEU A 11 -38.78 -15.99 -10.96
N LYS A 12 -40.03 -15.88 -10.49
CA LYS A 12 -40.74 -16.96 -9.79
C LYS A 12 -40.79 -18.30 -10.58
N PRO A 13 -41.00 -18.34 -11.91
CA PRO A 13 -40.98 -19.58 -12.68
C PRO A 13 -39.60 -20.21 -12.79
N LEU A 14 -38.53 -19.45 -12.55
CA LEU A 14 -37.15 -19.92 -12.58
C LEU A 14 -36.67 -20.42 -11.20
N ALA A 15 -37.46 -20.23 -10.15
CA ALA A 15 -37.12 -20.66 -8.82
C ALA A 15 -37.18 -22.17 -8.70
N LEU A 16 -36.15 -22.75 -8.11
CA LEU A 16 -36.18 -24.18 -7.73
C LEU A 16 -37.20 -24.42 -6.61
N PRO A 17 -37.86 -25.61 -6.60
CA PRO A 17 -38.61 -26.06 -5.43
C PRO A 17 -37.71 -25.99 -4.17
N ALA A 18 -38.33 -25.76 -3.02
CA ALA A 18 -37.60 -25.55 -1.78
C ALA A 18 -36.66 -26.69 -1.37
N ASP A 19 -37.07 -27.92 -1.63
CA ASP A 19 -36.29 -29.16 -1.42
C ASP A 19 -35.09 -29.24 -2.37
N ALA A 20 -35.29 -28.95 -3.65
CA ALA A 20 -34.24 -28.92 -4.64
C ALA A 20 -33.23 -27.79 -4.36
N TYR A 21 -33.73 -26.63 -3.93
CA TYR A 21 -32.86 -25.49 -3.51
C TYR A 21 -32.04 -25.88 -2.28
N ALA A 22 -32.64 -26.52 -1.29
CA ALA A 22 -31.93 -26.99 -0.10
C ALA A 22 -30.84 -28.01 -0.46
N ALA A 23 -31.09 -28.93 -1.39
CA ALA A 23 -30.10 -29.89 -1.86
C ALA A 23 -28.91 -29.20 -2.57
N VAL A 24 -29.18 -28.22 -3.43
CA VAL A 24 -28.13 -27.41 -4.08
C VAL A 24 -27.32 -26.62 -3.03
N ARG A 25 -28.00 -26.03 -2.06
CA ARG A 25 -27.32 -25.32 -0.95
C ARG A 25 -26.41 -26.24 -0.15
N LEU A 26 -26.84 -27.47 0.15
CA LEU A 26 -26.01 -28.47 0.83
C LEU A 26 -24.79 -28.88 -0.01
N GLN A 27 -24.93 -28.99 -1.33
CA GLN A 27 -23.81 -29.28 -2.23
C GLN A 27 -22.85 -28.10 -2.38
N GLN A 28 -23.37 -26.88 -2.25
CA GLN A 28 -22.57 -25.65 -2.28
C GLN A 28 -21.93 -25.31 -0.92
N HIS A 29 -22.38 -25.91 0.17
CA HIS A 29 -21.69 -25.86 1.44
C HIS A 29 -20.33 -26.54 1.27
N ARG A 30 -19.30 -25.73 1.04
CA ARG A 30 -17.92 -26.19 1.22
C ARG A 30 -17.81 -26.71 2.66
N ALA A 31 -17.29 -27.93 2.79
CA ALA A 31 -16.83 -28.41 4.09
C ALA A 31 -16.04 -27.27 4.76
N GLU A 32 -16.27 -27.06 6.03
CA GLU A 32 -15.55 -26.06 6.81
C GLU A 32 -14.06 -26.23 6.53
N PHE A 33 -13.48 -25.24 5.83
CA PHE A 33 -12.08 -25.30 5.43
C PHE A 33 -11.28 -25.07 6.70
N GLU A 34 -10.70 -26.13 7.22
CA GLU A 34 -9.75 -26.02 8.31
C GLU A 34 -8.52 -25.29 7.76
N ALA A 35 -8.40 -24.02 8.16
CA ALA A 35 -7.37 -23.14 7.64
C ALA A 35 -5.99 -23.67 8.07
N PRO A 36 -5.10 -24.01 7.12
CA PRO A 36 -3.78 -24.49 7.47
C PRO A 36 -2.98 -23.38 8.17
N PRO A 37 -2.04 -23.75 9.07
CA PRO A 37 -1.12 -22.78 9.66
C PRO A 37 -0.22 -22.18 8.57
N ILE A 38 0.10 -20.92 8.70
CA ILE A 38 1.07 -20.24 7.84
C ILE A 38 2.47 -20.58 8.39
N GLU A 39 3.20 -21.45 7.72
CA GLU A 39 4.51 -21.90 8.16
C GLU A 39 5.65 -21.06 7.60
N PHE A 40 5.43 -20.37 6.48
CA PHE A 40 6.40 -19.46 5.91
C PHE A 40 5.74 -18.26 5.24
N LEU A 41 6.49 -17.18 5.16
CA LEU A 41 6.15 -15.97 4.45
C LEU A 41 7.22 -15.68 3.39
N GLU A 42 6.80 -15.54 2.15
CA GLU A 42 7.68 -15.16 1.05
C GLU A 42 7.16 -13.89 0.40
N VAL A 43 8.01 -12.86 0.35
CA VAL A 43 7.72 -11.62 -0.37
C VAL A 43 8.42 -11.65 -1.71
N ASN A 44 7.64 -11.71 -2.79
CA ASN A 44 8.15 -11.82 -4.15
C ASN A 44 7.91 -10.50 -4.89
N GLY A 45 9.02 -9.90 -5.37
CA GLY A 45 8.95 -8.68 -6.19
C GLY A 45 10.35 -8.24 -6.59
N LYS A 46 10.72 -8.47 -7.87
CA LYS A 46 12.05 -8.12 -8.40
C LYS A 46 12.38 -6.62 -8.37
N ARG A 47 11.39 -5.76 -8.09
CA ARG A 47 11.52 -4.30 -8.04
C ARG A 47 10.74 -3.70 -6.87
N THR A 48 10.45 -4.50 -5.86
CA THR A 48 9.71 -4.02 -4.70
C THR A 48 10.56 -3.07 -3.90
N ARG A 49 10.05 -1.86 -3.71
CA ARG A 49 10.66 -0.86 -2.84
C ARG A 49 10.24 -1.16 -1.40
N ALA A 50 11.21 -1.10 -0.51
CA ALA A 50 10.99 -1.39 0.91
C ALA A 50 10.30 -2.76 1.19
N PRO A 51 10.80 -3.89 0.62
CA PRO A 51 10.20 -5.21 0.84
C PRO A 51 10.18 -5.60 2.32
N LEU A 52 11.07 -5.03 3.10
CA LEU A 52 11.16 -5.26 4.54
C LEU A 52 9.88 -4.80 5.27
N PHE A 53 9.23 -3.72 4.84
CA PHE A 53 7.97 -3.29 5.45
C PHE A 53 6.86 -4.31 5.26
N VAL A 54 6.74 -4.89 4.06
CA VAL A 54 5.75 -5.93 3.79
C VAL A 54 6.05 -7.16 4.65
N HIS A 55 7.31 -7.59 4.66
CA HIS A 55 7.73 -8.75 5.46
C HIS A 55 7.48 -8.52 6.95
N THR A 56 7.87 -7.36 7.48
CA THR A 56 7.71 -7.04 8.89
C THR A 56 6.24 -6.89 9.28
N ALA A 57 5.43 -6.27 8.43
CA ALA A 57 3.99 -6.13 8.69
C ALA A 57 3.30 -7.50 8.81
N MET A 58 3.75 -8.50 8.04
CA MET A 58 3.05 -9.79 7.93
C MET A 58 3.71 -10.93 8.71
N ARG A 59 4.88 -10.74 9.28
CA ARG A 59 5.62 -11.82 9.98
C ARG A 59 4.85 -12.41 11.18
N ASP A 60 4.00 -11.61 11.81
CA ASP A 60 3.19 -12.02 12.96
C ASP A 60 2.09 -13.02 12.58
N LEU A 61 1.88 -13.27 11.29
CA LEU A 61 0.98 -14.31 10.77
C LEU A 61 1.63 -15.70 10.78
N ILE A 62 2.96 -15.78 10.84
CA ILE A 62 3.68 -17.07 10.84
C ILE A 62 3.33 -17.84 12.12
N GLY A 63 2.98 -19.11 11.96
CA GLY A 63 2.57 -20.01 13.04
C GLY A 63 1.09 -19.93 13.40
N LYS A 64 0.32 -19.01 12.80
CA LYS A 64 -1.13 -18.87 13.01
C LYS A 64 -1.91 -19.58 11.90
N PRO A 65 -3.14 -20.04 12.17
CA PRO A 65 -4.06 -20.43 11.12
C PRO A 65 -4.31 -19.28 10.16
N LEU A 66 -4.53 -19.60 8.88
CA LEU A 66 -4.89 -18.58 7.89
C LEU A 66 -6.23 -17.94 8.26
N ASP A 67 -6.19 -16.66 8.59
CA ASP A 67 -7.36 -15.80 8.75
C ASP A 67 -7.29 -14.67 7.71
N GLU A 68 -8.26 -14.65 6.81
CA GLU A 68 -8.30 -13.67 5.71
C GLU A 68 -8.39 -12.23 6.23
N ALA A 69 -9.17 -11.99 7.28
CA ALA A 69 -9.32 -10.65 7.86
C ALA A 69 -8.01 -10.15 8.49
N GLU A 70 -7.26 -11.04 9.15
CA GLU A 70 -5.94 -10.72 9.68
C GLU A 70 -4.92 -10.44 8.56
N VAL A 71 -4.93 -11.24 7.49
CA VAL A 71 -4.07 -11.01 6.31
C VAL A 71 -4.37 -9.65 5.67
N GLU A 72 -5.65 -9.34 5.45
CA GLU A 72 -6.07 -8.07 4.87
C GLU A 72 -5.71 -6.86 5.75
N ARG A 73 -5.82 -7.01 7.05
CA ARG A 73 -5.39 -5.96 7.98
C ARG A 73 -3.89 -5.66 7.87
N HIS A 74 -3.07 -6.69 7.84
CA HIS A 74 -1.61 -6.54 7.68
C HIS A 74 -1.22 -6.01 6.29
N ILE A 75 -1.94 -6.40 5.24
CA ILE A 75 -1.79 -5.80 3.91
C ILE A 75 -2.13 -4.31 3.95
N GLY A 76 -3.19 -3.94 4.66
CA GLY A 76 -3.58 -2.54 4.85
C GLY A 76 -2.48 -1.71 5.54
N GLU A 77 -1.82 -2.25 6.54
CA GLU A 77 -0.68 -1.61 7.20
C GLU A 77 0.50 -1.38 6.23
N ALA A 78 0.87 -2.41 5.45
CA ALA A 78 1.92 -2.29 4.45
C ALA A 78 1.53 -1.31 3.32
N TYR A 79 0.28 -1.34 2.87
CA TYR A 79 -0.26 -0.43 1.86
C TYR A 79 -0.28 1.02 2.33
N GLY A 80 -0.50 1.25 3.61
CA GLY A 80 -0.51 2.58 4.25
C GLY A 80 0.81 3.33 4.12
N THR A 81 1.93 2.66 3.82
CA THR A 81 3.22 3.30 3.53
C THR A 81 3.21 4.14 2.24
N GLY A 82 2.22 3.95 1.38
CA GLY A 82 2.04 4.72 0.15
C GLY A 82 2.91 4.27 -1.04
N HIS A 83 3.78 3.28 -0.87
CA HIS A 83 4.70 2.82 -1.91
C HIS A 83 4.06 1.93 -2.97
N TYR A 84 2.98 1.22 -2.61
CA TYR A 84 2.39 0.17 -3.44
C TYR A 84 1.11 0.64 -4.13
N GLU A 85 0.93 0.20 -5.37
CA GLU A 85 -0.34 0.31 -6.10
C GLU A 85 -1.32 -0.75 -5.59
N ARG A 86 -0.80 -1.95 -5.34
CA ARG A 86 -1.55 -3.09 -4.80
C ARG A 86 -0.60 -4.09 -4.17
N ILE A 87 -1.12 -4.89 -3.25
CA ILE A 87 -0.41 -6.01 -2.65
C ILE A 87 -1.29 -7.24 -2.86
N LEU A 88 -0.78 -8.20 -3.63
CA LEU A 88 -1.46 -9.46 -3.90
C LEU A 88 -0.91 -10.53 -2.98
N TYR A 89 -1.75 -11.47 -2.57
CA TYR A 89 -1.30 -12.62 -1.81
C TYR A 89 -1.95 -13.91 -2.32
N LYS A 90 -1.29 -15.02 -2.11
CA LYS A 90 -1.82 -16.35 -2.35
C LYS A 90 -1.19 -17.37 -1.41
N LEU A 91 -1.90 -18.44 -1.15
CA LEU A 91 -1.32 -19.60 -0.49
C LEU A 91 -0.31 -20.28 -1.43
N ALA A 92 0.81 -20.68 -0.87
CA ALA A 92 1.85 -21.43 -1.55
C ALA A 92 2.21 -22.67 -0.73
N LYS A 93 2.55 -23.75 -1.43
CA LYS A 93 3.05 -24.98 -0.80
C LYS A 93 4.52 -25.16 -1.13
N ARG A 94 5.28 -25.61 -0.12
CA ARG A 94 6.69 -25.98 -0.25
C ARG A 94 6.89 -27.32 0.46
N GLY A 95 6.80 -28.42 -0.30
CA GLY A 95 6.66 -29.76 0.29
C GLY A 95 5.32 -29.84 1.02
N ASP A 96 5.38 -30.24 2.29
CA ASP A 96 4.20 -30.34 3.15
C ASP A 96 3.83 -29.02 3.85
N SER A 97 4.72 -28.03 3.82
CA SER A 97 4.52 -26.72 4.44
C SER A 97 3.62 -25.84 3.60
N THR A 98 2.67 -25.17 4.26
CA THR A 98 1.80 -24.16 3.67
C THR A 98 2.24 -22.77 4.13
N GLY A 99 2.34 -21.84 3.20
CA GLY A 99 2.76 -20.48 3.49
C GLY A 99 2.05 -19.44 2.66
N LEU A 100 2.41 -18.20 2.89
CA LEU A 100 1.86 -17.06 2.21
C LEU A 100 2.90 -16.48 1.25
N LEU A 101 2.56 -16.43 -0.04
CA LEU A 101 3.35 -15.72 -1.04
C LEU A 101 2.70 -14.37 -1.28
N VAL A 102 3.41 -13.31 -0.93
CA VAL A 102 2.97 -11.92 -1.07
C VAL A 102 3.71 -11.28 -2.23
N THR A 103 2.97 -10.62 -3.10
CA THR A 103 3.52 -9.95 -4.29
C THR A 103 3.08 -8.49 -4.28
N PRO A 104 3.88 -7.60 -3.68
CA PRO A 104 3.65 -6.17 -3.77
C PRO A 104 3.95 -5.67 -5.19
N VAL A 105 3.11 -4.77 -5.66
CA VAL A 105 3.25 -4.07 -6.94
C VAL A 105 3.46 -2.59 -6.64
N ASP A 106 4.64 -2.09 -6.98
CA ASP A 106 4.98 -0.68 -6.78
C ASP A 106 4.15 0.22 -7.70
N LYS A 107 3.87 1.45 -7.26
CA LYS A 107 3.21 2.46 -8.08
C LYS A 107 4.03 2.77 -9.32
N GLY A 108 3.43 2.66 -10.50
CA GLY A 108 4.11 2.88 -11.77
C GLY A 108 4.44 4.35 -12.05
N TRP A 109 3.69 5.29 -11.43
CA TRP A 109 3.85 6.74 -11.56
C TRP A 109 4.60 7.38 -10.38
N GLY A 110 4.90 6.62 -9.39
CA GLY A 110 5.74 6.96 -8.25
C GLY A 110 6.96 6.09 -8.28
N PRO A 111 7.72 6.17 -7.29
CA PRO A 111 7.67 6.88 -6.03
C PRO A 111 8.49 8.16 -6.01
N ASN A 112 9.01 8.60 -7.14
CA ASN A 112 9.74 9.86 -7.23
C ASN A 112 8.75 10.95 -7.67
N PHE A 113 8.75 12.06 -6.96
CA PHE A 113 7.84 13.17 -7.19
C PHE A 113 8.63 14.42 -7.51
N VAL A 114 8.10 15.23 -8.43
CA VAL A 114 8.60 16.58 -8.67
C VAL A 114 7.45 17.55 -8.47
N GLY A 115 7.64 18.50 -7.58
CA GLY A 115 6.70 19.57 -7.30
C GLY A 115 7.25 20.91 -7.72
N PHE A 116 6.38 21.81 -8.19
CA PHE A 116 6.69 23.20 -8.50
C PHE A 116 5.73 24.10 -7.75
N GLY A 117 6.24 25.21 -7.26
CA GLY A 117 5.47 26.25 -6.60
C GLY A 117 5.84 27.62 -7.16
N LEU A 118 4.83 28.47 -7.38
CA LEU A 118 4.99 29.87 -7.73
C LEU A 118 4.16 30.70 -6.76
N GLN A 119 4.79 31.67 -6.13
CA GLN A 119 4.13 32.68 -5.33
C GLN A 119 4.44 34.04 -5.90
N LEU A 120 3.40 34.84 -6.10
CA LEU A 120 3.49 36.24 -6.50
C LEU A 120 2.86 37.06 -5.39
N SER A 121 3.50 38.15 -5.02
CA SER A 121 3.02 39.07 -4.01
C SER A 121 3.23 40.50 -4.50
N ASP A 122 2.19 41.34 -4.42
CA ASP A 122 2.24 42.75 -4.78
C ASP A 122 1.57 43.57 -3.67
N ASP A 123 2.19 44.64 -3.24
CA ASP A 123 1.64 45.56 -2.22
C ASP A 123 0.85 46.73 -2.80
N PHE A 124 0.69 46.77 -4.14
CA PHE A 124 0.07 47.89 -4.88
C PHE A 124 0.66 49.28 -4.61
N ASN A 125 1.81 49.31 -3.94
CA ASN A 125 2.59 50.51 -3.62
C ASN A 125 3.97 50.51 -4.29
N GLY A 126 4.15 49.66 -5.31
CA GLY A 126 5.35 49.56 -6.13
C GLY A 126 6.35 48.48 -5.65
N ARG A 127 5.97 47.59 -4.79
CA ARG A 127 6.77 46.41 -4.40
C ARG A 127 6.09 45.13 -4.86
N SER A 128 6.70 44.45 -5.82
CA SER A 128 6.29 43.16 -6.30
C SER A 128 7.38 42.14 -6.02
N ASP A 129 7.05 41.05 -5.38
CA ASP A 129 7.93 39.92 -5.09
C ASP A 129 7.46 38.65 -5.80
N TYR A 130 8.39 37.85 -6.22
CA TYR A 130 8.13 36.48 -6.69
C TYR A 130 8.97 35.47 -5.94
N GLN A 131 8.45 34.26 -5.82
CA GLN A 131 9.15 33.11 -5.30
C GLN A 131 8.80 31.91 -6.16
N LEU A 132 9.79 31.32 -6.79
CA LEU A 132 9.68 30.04 -7.49
C LEU A 132 10.32 28.97 -6.62
N ALA A 133 9.65 27.84 -6.46
CA ALA A 133 10.17 26.69 -5.76
C ALA A 133 10.08 25.45 -6.66
N ALA A 134 11.08 24.61 -6.62
CA ALA A 134 11.09 23.28 -7.22
C ALA A 134 11.55 22.27 -6.17
N GLU A 135 10.87 21.14 -6.06
CA GLU A 135 11.22 20.08 -5.13
C GLU A 135 11.19 18.74 -5.84
N ALA A 136 12.21 17.92 -5.65
CA ALA A 136 12.25 16.54 -6.09
C ALA A 136 12.38 15.62 -4.88
N THR A 137 11.47 14.65 -4.76
CA THR A 137 11.48 13.62 -3.72
C THR A 137 11.72 12.26 -4.35
N PHE A 138 12.72 11.56 -3.85
CA PHE A 138 13.08 10.19 -4.23
C PHE A 138 12.75 9.28 -3.05
N THR A 139 11.94 8.25 -3.26
CA THR A 139 11.49 7.35 -2.21
C THR A 139 11.97 5.92 -2.44
N GLY A 140 11.91 5.08 -1.40
CA GLY A 140 12.29 3.66 -1.49
C GLY A 140 13.77 3.44 -1.79
N LEU A 141 14.65 4.30 -1.27
CA LEU A 141 16.09 4.23 -1.50
C LEU A 141 16.81 3.16 -0.66
N SER A 142 16.12 2.57 0.31
CA SER A 142 16.60 1.43 1.10
C SER A 142 15.48 0.44 1.37
N GLU A 143 15.83 -0.73 1.89
CA GLU A 143 14.86 -1.77 2.31
C GLU A 143 13.91 -1.28 3.40
N HIS A 144 14.30 -0.27 4.17
CA HIS A 144 13.48 0.39 5.18
C HIS A 144 12.73 1.61 4.65
N GLY A 145 12.75 1.87 3.31
CA GLY A 145 12.03 2.97 2.70
C GLY A 145 12.65 4.34 2.93
N ALA A 146 13.99 4.45 2.83
CA ALA A 146 14.66 5.75 2.89
C ALA A 146 14.19 6.68 1.77
N GLU A 147 14.21 7.99 2.05
CA GLU A 147 13.84 9.03 1.11
C GLU A 147 14.93 10.11 1.03
N ALA A 148 15.10 10.66 -0.16
CA ALA A 148 15.90 11.87 -0.38
C ALA A 148 15.02 12.96 -0.97
N ARG A 149 15.17 14.17 -0.46
CA ARG A 149 14.46 15.34 -0.96
C ARG A 149 15.47 16.44 -1.31
N VAL A 150 15.31 17.01 -2.48
CA VAL A 150 16.10 18.17 -2.93
C VAL A 150 15.13 19.30 -3.25
N ARG A 151 15.40 20.49 -2.74
CA ARG A 151 14.58 21.68 -2.95
C ARG A 151 15.45 22.84 -3.41
N ALA A 152 14.97 23.55 -4.41
CA ALA A 152 15.54 24.81 -4.89
C ALA A 152 14.49 25.91 -4.83
N ASP A 153 14.84 27.02 -4.26
CA ASP A 153 14.04 28.23 -4.16
C ASP A 153 14.74 29.37 -4.93
N LEU A 154 13.99 30.15 -5.70
CA LEU A 154 14.51 31.29 -6.48
C LEU A 154 13.54 32.47 -6.41
N GLY A 155 14.05 33.65 -6.12
CA GLY A 155 13.31 34.90 -6.04
C GLY A 155 13.63 35.66 -4.78
N ARG A 156 12.64 35.98 -3.97
CA ARG A 156 12.84 36.70 -2.69
C ARG A 156 13.83 35.97 -1.77
N ILE A 157 13.81 34.67 -1.79
CA ILE A 157 14.79 33.82 -1.14
C ILE A 157 15.40 32.96 -2.24
N THR A 158 16.73 32.90 -2.31
CA THR A 158 17.45 31.99 -3.18
C THR A 158 18.14 30.99 -2.30
N ALA A 159 17.71 29.72 -2.37
CA ALA A 159 18.23 28.67 -1.52
C ALA A 159 18.25 27.31 -2.26
N LEU A 160 19.20 26.49 -1.86
CA LEU A 160 19.27 25.09 -2.26
C LEU A 160 19.33 24.22 -1.01
N GLY A 161 18.44 23.26 -0.89
CA GLY A 161 18.37 22.36 0.26
C GLY A 161 18.35 20.90 -0.12
N GLY A 162 18.83 20.07 0.78
CA GLY A 162 18.77 18.62 0.69
C GLY A 162 18.41 18.00 2.04
N GLU A 163 17.59 16.99 1.99
CA GLU A 163 17.13 16.24 3.16
C GLU A 163 17.27 14.75 2.87
N TRP A 164 17.72 13.99 3.84
CA TRP A 164 17.73 12.54 3.80
C TRP A 164 16.90 12.00 4.96
N TYR A 165 15.92 11.18 4.68
CA TYR A 165 15.11 10.49 5.67
C TYR A 165 15.46 9.01 5.67
N GLN A 166 15.94 8.49 6.80
CA GLN A 166 16.27 7.07 6.96
C GLN A 166 15.49 6.50 8.14
N PRO A 167 14.40 5.76 7.89
CA PRO A 167 13.76 4.99 8.95
C PRO A 167 14.57 3.75 9.29
N TRP A 168 14.45 3.29 10.53
CA TRP A 168 15.08 2.09 11.05
C TRP A 168 14.29 1.47 12.19
N GLY A 169 14.66 0.24 12.57
CA GLY A 169 13.85 -0.61 13.44
C GLY A 169 12.83 -1.43 12.67
N ASP A 170 12.33 -2.48 13.29
CA ASP A 170 11.48 -3.50 12.67
C ASP A 170 10.21 -2.92 12.02
N ARG A 171 9.66 -1.84 12.56
CA ARG A 171 8.45 -1.17 12.07
C ARG A 171 8.70 0.27 11.62
N GLY A 172 9.96 0.66 11.40
CA GLY A 172 10.32 2.04 11.05
C GLY A 172 10.01 3.06 12.16
N GLN A 173 9.95 2.59 13.44
CA GLN A 173 9.56 3.43 14.58
C GLN A 173 10.60 4.49 14.96
N TYR A 174 11.81 4.36 14.47
CA TYR A 174 12.86 5.34 14.62
C TYR A 174 13.27 5.88 13.26
N TYR A 175 13.75 7.10 13.22
CA TYR A 175 14.28 7.67 11.99
C TYR A 175 15.41 8.66 12.28
N TRP A 176 16.27 8.82 11.29
CA TRP A 176 17.29 9.85 11.23
C TRP A 176 17.02 10.72 10.00
N LYS A 177 17.10 12.05 10.19
CA LYS A 177 16.74 13.02 9.15
C LYS A 177 17.71 14.19 9.14
N PRO A 178 18.92 14.02 8.55
CA PRO A 178 19.82 15.14 8.29
C PRO A 178 19.29 16.05 7.20
N GLU A 179 19.49 17.33 7.38
CA GLU A 179 19.13 18.40 6.46
C GLU A 179 20.32 19.31 6.25
N ILE A 180 20.51 19.78 5.02
CA ILE A 180 21.48 20.81 4.65
C ILE A 180 20.79 21.87 3.81
N ARG A 181 21.11 23.14 4.06
CA ARG A 181 20.57 24.27 3.32
C ARG A 181 21.65 25.30 3.08
N PHE A 182 21.67 25.84 1.89
CA PHE A 182 22.52 26.94 1.44
C PHE A 182 21.59 28.05 0.97
N ASP A 183 21.78 29.25 1.55
CA ASP A 183 21.05 30.49 1.23
C ASP A 183 21.96 31.47 0.49
#